data_7747fb148d9a77d42ee774bcff372b34
#
_entry.id   7747fb148d9a77d42ee774bcff372b34
#
_cell.length_a   1.000
_cell.length_b   1.000
_cell.length_c   1.000
_cell.angle_alpha   90.00
_cell.angle_beta   90.00
_cell.angle_gamma   90.00
#
_symmetry.space_group_name_H-M   'P 1'
#
loop_
_entity.id
_entity.type
_entity.pdbx_description
1 polymer ?
#
loop_
_entity_poly.entity_id
_entity_poly.type
_entity_poly.pdbx_seq_one_letter_code
_entity_poly.pdbx_strand_id
1 'polypeptide(L)'
;MTAVRRKGNSTMTLLEAEVGKTYIIKEINTDDDEMNSFLFRLGCYSGEPITVVSKKKKSCVAVIKDGRYNLDQLLSEAVII
;
A
#
# COMPACT_ATOMS: atom_id res chain seq x y z
N MET A 1 3.66 -25.13 -5.07
CA MET A 1 3.69 -24.80 -4.59
C MET A 1 3.94 -24.11 -4.32
N THR A 2 3.55 -24.08 -4.59
CA THR A 2 3.39 -23.53 -4.10
C THR A 2 3.41 -22.78 -4.00
N ALA A 3 3.06 -22.91 -4.40
CA ALA A 3 2.76 -22.28 -4.07
C ALA A 3 2.86 -21.60 -3.92
N VAL A 4 2.64 -21.73 -4.28
CA VAL A 4 2.55 -21.16 -3.86
C VAL A 4 2.74 -20.45 -3.74
N ARG A 5 2.62 -20.75 -4.02
CA ARG A 5 2.59 -20.12 -3.65
C ARG A 5 2.79 -19.32 -3.80
N ARG A 6 2.49 -19.43 -4.14
CA ARG A 6 2.38 -18.80 -3.99
C ARG A 6 2.54 -18.09 -4.09
N LYS A 7 2.30 -18.24 -4.42
CA LYS A 7 2.18 -17.56 -4.26
C LYS A 7 2.75 -16.93 -4.29
N GLY A 8 2.81 -16.99 -4.71
CA GLY A 8 3.01 -16.37 -4.64
C GLY A 8 3.19 -15.64 -4.71
N ASN A 9 3.06 -15.83 -5.29
CA ASN A 9 2.94 -15.07 -5.31
C ASN A 9 3.33 -14.21 -4.73
N SER A 10 3.09 -14.04 -5.12
CA SER A 10 3.59 -13.18 -4.10
C SER A 10 2.92 -11.81 -4.10
N THR A 11 2.32 -11.54 -3.00
CA THR A 11 1.63 -10.28 -2.80
C THR A 11 2.58 -9.34 -2.07
N MET A 12 2.86 -8.19 -2.68
CA MET A 12 3.73 -7.20 -2.08
C MET A 12 2.88 -6.06 -1.54
N THR A 13 3.07 -5.73 -0.27
CA THR A 13 2.35 -4.63 0.35
C THR A 13 3.23 -3.38 0.43
N LEU A 14 2.62 -2.28 0.82
CA LEU A 14 3.34 -1.02 0.94
C LEU A 14 4.46 -1.10 1.99
N LEU A 15 4.32 -1.99 2.97
CA LEU A 15 5.37 -2.19 3.98
C LEU A 15 6.67 -2.70 3.37
N GLU A 16 6.58 -3.36 2.23
CA GLU A 16 7.74 -3.93 1.55
C GLU A 16 8.32 -3.00 0.49
N ALA A 17 7.66 -1.86 0.26
CA ALA A 17 8.11 -0.91 -0.75
C ALA A 17 9.45 -0.28 -0.36
N GLU A 18 10.27 -0.02 -1.37
CA GLU A 18 11.55 0.66 -1.15
C GLU A 18 11.32 2.16 -1.13
N VAL A 19 11.97 2.83 -0.18
CA VAL A 19 11.90 4.28 -0.08
C VAL A 19 12.45 4.91 -1.35
N GLY A 20 11.71 5.87 -1.89
CA GLY A 20 12.13 6.59 -3.08
C GLY A 20 11.64 6.00 -4.39
N LYS A 21 11.01 4.84 -4.35
CA LYS A 21 10.48 4.23 -5.56
C LYS A 21 8.99 4.47 -5.68
N THR A 22 8.52 4.58 -6.91
CA THR A 22 7.10 4.74 -7.21
C THR A 22 6.55 3.40 -7.68
N TYR A 23 5.40 3.02 -7.12
CA TYR A 23 4.72 1.78 -7.46
C TYR A 23 3.32 2.11 -7.94
N ILE A 24 2.75 1.18 -8.71
CA ILE A 24 1.34 1.30 -9.11
C ILE A 24 0.54 0.41 -8.19
N ILE A 25 -0.46 0.97 -7.55
CA ILE A 25 -1.32 0.21 -6.63
C ILE A 25 -2.11 -0.82 -7.43
N LYS A 26 -2.06 -2.07 -6.99
CA LYS A 26 -2.79 -3.15 -7.65
C LYS A 26 -4.20 -3.27 -7.09
N GLU A 27 -4.33 -3.21 -5.78
CA GLU A 27 -5.63 -3.29 -5.13
C GLU A 27 -5.51 -2.89 -3.66
N ILE A 28 -6.65 -2.69 -3.05
CA ILE A 28 -6.73 -2.49 -1.60
C ILE A 28 -7.34 -3.74 -1.02
N ASN A 29 -6.59 -4.42 -0.15
CA ASN A 29 -6.99 -5.70 0.42
C ASN A 29 -7.34 -5.53 1.89
N THR A 30 -8.60 -5.25 2.17
CA THR A 30 -9.09 -5.11 3.53
C THR A 30 -10.57 -5.46 3.59
N ASP A 31 -10.97 -6.03 4.73
CA ASP A 31 -12.38 -6.32 5.00
C ASP A 31 -13.04 -5.14 5.72
N ASP A 32 -12.28 -4.13 6.06
CA ASP A 32 -12.77 -2.98 6.80
C ASP A 32 -13.24 -1.90 5.82
N ASP A 33 -14.55 -1.70 5.75
CA ASP A 33 -15.13 -0.72 4.82
C ASP A 33 -14.70 0.70 5.14
N GLU A 34 -14.50 1.01 6.41
CA GLU A 34 -14.05 2.35 6.78
C GLU A 34 -12.62 2.60 6.32
N MET A 35 -11.76 1.60 6.48
CA MET A 35 -10.39 1.69 6.03
C MET A 35 -10.34 1.82 4.51
N ASN A 36 -11.16 1.04 3.82
CA ASN A 36 -11.21 1.09 2.37
C ASN A 36 -11.66 2.48 1.89
N SER A 37 -12.69 3.02 2.54
CA SER A 37 -13.19 4.36 2.19
C SER A 37 -12.16 5.44 2.49
N PHE A 38 -11.45 5.29 3.59
CA PHE A 38 -10.41 6.23 3.97
C PHE A 38 -9.31 6.28 2.92
N LEU A 39 -8.82 5.11 2.54
CA LEU A 39 -7.76 5.02 1.52
C LEU A 39 -8.24 5.55 0.19
N PHE A 40 -9.48 5.25 -0.19
CA PHE A 40 -10.04 5.74 -1.43
C PHE A 40 -10.07 7.27 -1.46
N ARG A 41 -10.41 7.89 -0.35
CA ARG A 41 -10.45 9.35 -0.27
C ARG A 41 -9.08 9.99 -0.41
N LEU A 42 -8.04 9.28 -0.02
CA LEU A 42 -6.67 9.76 -0.21
C LEU A 42 -6.21 9.64 -1.66
N GLY A 43 -6.96 8.92 -2.47
CA GLY A 43 -6.55 8.62 -3.84
C GLY A 43 -5.82 7.29 -3.94
N CYS A 44 -5.90 6.48 -2.90
CA CYS A 44 -5.16 5.22 -2.82
C CYS A 44 -6.06 4.08 -3.30
N TYR A 45 -6.03 3.83 -4.60
CA TYR A 45 -6.83 2.77 -5.20
C TYR A 45 -6.13 2.23 -6.45
N SER A 46 -6.67 1.13 -6.96
CA SER A 46 -6.05 0.41 -8.07
C SER A 46 -5.74 1.31 -9.26
N GLY A 47 -4.54 1.19 -9.76
CA GLY A 47 -4.10 1.95 -10.93
C GLY A 47 -3.40 3.26 -10.62
N GLU A 48 -3.42 3.69 -9.36
CA GLU A 48 -2.82 4.96 -8.98
C GLU A 48 -1.38 4.79 -8.53
N PRO A 49 -0.50 5.74 -8.86
CA PRO A 49 0.89 5.66 -8.41
C PRO A 49 1.02 6.07 -6.96
N ILE A 50 1.95 5.42 -6.25
CA ILE A 50 2.24 5.73 -4.87
C ILE A 50 3.75 5.65 -4.67
N THR A 51 4.31 6.63 -3.96
CA THR A 51 5.73 6.68 -3.67
C THR A 51 5.94 6.72 -2.17
N VAL A 52 6.73 5.79 -1.66
CA VAL A 52 7.08 5.80 -0.23
C VAL A 52 8.30 6.70 -0.06
N VAL A 53 8.17 7.73 0.76
CA VAL A 53 9.26 8.69 0.97
C VAL A 53 9.96 8.49 2.31
N SER A 54 9.34 7.74 3.22
CA SER A 54 9.94 7.45 4.52
C SER A 54 9.28 6.22 5.12
N LYS A 55 10.05 5.45 5.88
CA LYS A 55 9.51 4.25 6.54
C LYS A 55 9.95 4.24 7.99
N LYS A 56 9.05 3.74 8.85
CA LYS A 56 9.33 3.48 10.24
C LYS A 56 8.94 2.03 10.52
N LYS A 57 9.13 1.56 11.74
CA LYS A 57 8.85 0.18 12.08
C LYS A 57 7.43 -0.25 11.77
N LYS A 58 6.47 0.62 12.07
CA LYS A 58 5.05 0.28 11.95
C LYS A 58 4.26 1.29 11.12
N SER A 59 4.95 2.06 10.29
CA SER A 59 4.28 3.04 9.48
C SER A 59 5.17 3.48 8.34
N CYS A 60 4.57 4.17 7.39
CA CYS A 60 5.35 4.78 6.32
C CYS A 60 4.67 6.08 5.90
N VAL A 61 5.46 6.95 5.29
CA VAL A 61 4.93 8.17 4.71
C VAL A 61 4.95 7.98 3.21
N ALA A 62 3.80 8.13 2.58
CA ALA A 62 3.67 7.93 1.15
C ALA A 62 3.07 9.17 0.49
N VAL A 63 3.49 9.40 -0.74
CA VAL A 63 2.93 10.46 -1.57
C VAL A 63 1.95 9.82 -2.53
N ILE A 64 0.71 10.30 -2.50
CA ILE A 64 -0.36 9.83 -3.36
C ILE A 64 -0.98 11.09 -3.98
N LYS A 65 -0.98 11.17 -5.30
CA LYS A 65 -1.46 12.34 -6.01
C LYS A 65 -0.72 13.57 -5.49
N ASP A 66 -1.41 14.53 -4.93
CA ASP A 66 -0.79 15.77 -4.45
C ASP A 66 -0.56 15.78 -2.94
N GLY A 67 -0.87 14.68 -2.28
CA GLY A 67 -0.82 14.64 -0.82
C GLY A 67 0.24 13.70 -0.28
N ARG A 68 0.74 14.03 0.89
CA ARG A 68 1.68 13.20 1.63
C ARG A 68 0.96 12.71 2.88
N TYR A 69 0.93 11.41 3.09
CA TYR A 69 0.16 10.80 4.16
C TYR A 69 0.99 9.82 4.96
N ASN A 70 0.77 9.84 6.28
CA ASN A 70 1.40 8.88 7.18
C ASN A 70 0.43 7.70 7.34
N LEU A 71 0.83 6.54 6.85
CA LEU A 71 0.01 5.34 6.88
C LEU A 71 0.56 4.38 7.93
N ASP A 72 -0.31 3.97 8.85
CA ASP A 72 0.13 3.04 9.90
C ASP A 72 0.26 1.63 9.33
N GLN A 73 0.62 0.68 10.19
CA GLN A 73 0.87 -0.68 9.75
C GLN A 73 -0.35 -1.30 9.06
N LEU A 74 -1.53 -1.14 9.64
CA LEU A 74 -2.73 -1.75 9.08
C LEU A 74 -3.07 -1.17 7.71
N LEU A 75 -2.95 0.15 7.57
CA LEU A 75 -3.21 0.81 6.30
C LEU A 75 -2.18 0.39 5.26
N SER A 76 -0.91 0.34 5.67
CA SER A 76 0.17 -0.02 4.75
C SER A 76 0.04 -1.47 4.28
N GLU A 77 -0.41 -2.36 5.15
CA GLU A 77 -0.60 -3.76 4.78
C GLU A 77 -1.77 -3.96 3.82
N ALA A 78 -2.73 -3.05 3.83
CA ALA A 78 -3.89 -3.16 2.97
C ALA A 78 -3.59 -2.74 1.52
N VAL A 79 -2.55 -1.95 1.32
CA VAL A 79 -2.18 -1.45 -0.02
C VAL A 79 -1.29 -2.46 -0.71
N ILE A 80 -1.79 -3.06 -1.77
CA ILE A 80 -1.06 -4.06 -2.56
C ILE A 80 -0.44 -3.37 -3.78
N ILE A 81 0.84 -3.57 -3.93
CA ILE A 81 1.59 -2.90 -4.99
C ILE A 81 2.32 -3.87 -5.90
#